data_c45595ff9fad86e288a1b27138d1e5b4
#
_entry.id   c45595ff9fad86e288a1b27138d1e5b4
#
_cell.length_a   1.000
_cell.length_b   1.000
_cell.length_c   1.000
_cell.angle_alpha   90.00
_cell.angle_beta   90.00
_cell.angle_gamma   90.00
#
_symmetry.space_group_name_H-M   'P 1'
#
loop_
_entity.id
_entity.type
_entity.pdbx_description
1 polymer ?
#
loop_
_entity_poly.entity_id
_entity_poly.type
_entity_poly.pdbx_seq_one_letter_code
_entity_poly.pdbx_strand_id
1 'polypeptide(L)'
;MRRILQGLCAFVFLFALAFPLQDVSAKPMYFDDAQNYLIWDTGTHHGSAVDLSSAVVVKDTPEYIIIAALDYFVTYDKSAEYPMRSKNTVYFKESKQSAHLYVTSDFQNRYQKGEWHKITNIYTSIRHAYPILKERAIQNTKNIPAQS
;
A
#
# COMPACT_ATOMS: atom_id res chain seq x y z
N MET A 1 41.33 -11.51 -36.09
CA MET A 1 40.85 -10.59 -35.03
C MET A 1 39.35 -10.29 -35.07
N ARG A 2 38.72 -10.02 -36.24
CA ARG A 2 37.26 -9.71 -36.30
C ARG A 2 36.33 -10.81 -35.75
N ARG A 3 36.65 -12.09 -35.93
CA ARG A 3 35.81 -13.21 -35.48
C ARG A 3 35.86 -13.43 -33.98
N ILE A 4 36.94 -13.07 -33.28
CA ILE A 4 37.06 -13.19 -31.83
C ILE A 4 36.23 -12.09 -31.13
N LEU A 5 36.18 -10.91 -31.71
CA LEU A 5 35.38 -9.80 -31.18
C LEU A 5 33.88 -10.08 -31.25
N GLN A 6 33.40 -10.75 -32.33
CA GLN A 6 31.99 -11.14 -32.47
C GLN A 6 31.57 -12.20 -31.47
N GLY A 7 32.48 -13.16 -31.15
CA GLY A 7 32.21 -14.18 -30.13
C GLY A 7 32.11 -13.59 -28.70
N LEU A 8 32.95 -12.60 -28.41
CA LEU A 8 32.98 -11.95 -27.10
C LEU A 8 31.70 -11.10 -26.85
N CYS A 9 31.21 -10.36 -27.86
CA CYS A 9 29.97 -9.62 -27.75
C CYS A 9 28.74 -10.51 -27.57
N ALA A 10 28.68 -11.67 -28.24
CA ALA A 10 27.58 -12.62 -28.09
C ALA A 10 27.57 -13.25 -26.70
N PHE A 11 28.74 -13.51 -26.10
CA PHE A 11 28.86 -14.10 -24.78
C PHE A 11 28.42 -13.11 -23.69
N VAL A 12 28.77 -11.83 -23.81
CA VAL A 12 28.36 -10.78 -22.88
C VAL A 12 26.84 -10.55 -22.94
N PHE A 13 26.23 -10.63 -24.12
CA PHE A 13 24.77 -10.50 -24.28
C PHE A 13 24.00 -11.68 -23.68
N LEU A 14 24.52 -12.91 -23.81
CA LEU A 14 23.91 -14.11 -23.21
C LEU A 14 24.01 -14.10 -21.67
N PHE A 15 25.08 -13.54 -21.11
CA PHE A 15 25.23 -13.42 -19.65
C PHE A 15 24.29 -12.35 -19.06
N ALA A 16 24.00 -11.27 -19.81
CA ALA A 16 23.07 -10.22 -19.38
C ALA A 16 21.60 -10.72 -19.30
N LEU A 17 21.23 -11.77 -20.08
CA LEU A 17 19.89 -12.36 -20.06
C LEU A 17 19.72 -13.45 -18.98
N ALA A 18 20.83 -13.91 -18.35
CA ALA A 18 20.79 -14.97 -17.34
C ALA A 18 20.69 -14.46 -15.90
N PHE A 19 20.82 -13.15 -15.67
CA PHE A 19 20.50 -12.59 -14.37
C PHE A 19 18.97 -12.39 -14.30
N PRO A 20 18.27 -13.14 -13.44
CA PRO A 20 16.89 -12.81 -13.15
C PRO A 20 16.91 -11.37 -12.63
N LEU A 21 16.15 -10.48 -13.27
CA LEU A 21 15.81 -9.19 -12.69
C LEU A 21 15.19 -9.53 -11.33
N GLN A 22 16.00 -9.47 -10.28
CA GLN A 22 15.45 -9.55 -8.94
C GLN A 22 14.54 -8.34 -8.84
N ASP A 23 13.24 -8.59 -8.88
CA ASP A 23 12.26 -7.63 -8.45
C ASP A 23 12.71 -7.17 -7.05
N VAL A 24 13.28 -5.96 -6.99
CA VAL A 24 13.57 -5.30 -5.72
C VAL A 24 12.20 -4.86 -5.20
N SER A 25 11.43 -5.86 -4.78
CA SER A 25 10.18 -5.64 -4.08
C SER A 25 10.55 -4.94 -2.77
N ALA A 26 10.28 -3.64 -2.72
CA ALA A 26 10.45 -2.90 -1.48
C ALA A 26 9.64 -3.61 -0.40
N LYS A 27 10.30 -3.99 0.69
CA LYS A 27 9.61 -4.66 1.81
C LYS A 27 8.56 -3.71 2.38
N PRO A 28 7.38 -4.23 2.74
CA PRO A 28 6.38 -3.44 3.43
C PRO A 28 6.97 -2.90 4.75
N MET A 29 6.61 -1.68 5.08
CA MET A 29 7.12 -1.00 6.26
C MET A 29 6.04 -0.98 7.33
N TYR A 30 6.39 -1.43 8.54
CA TYR A 30 5.49 -1.44 9.68
C TYR A 30 6.01 -0.49 10.76
N PHE A 31 5.08 0.10 11.51
CA PHE A 31 5.43 0.98 12.61
C PHE A 31 5.77 0.20 13.89
N ASP A 32 5.19 -0.99 14.05
CA ASP A 32 5.37 -1.86 15.20
C ASP A 32 5.98 -3.22 14.81
N ASP A 33 6.66 -3.86 15.75
CA ASP A 33 7.28 -5.18 15.55
C ASP A 33 6.22 -6.29 15.33
N ALA A 34 5.00 -6.09 15.82
CA ALA A 34 3.88 -7.02 15.65
C ALA A 34 3.23 -6.93 14.25
N GLN A 35 3.69 -6.01 13.41
CA GLN A 35 3.20 -5.80 12.04
C GLN A 35 1.68 -5.52 11.94
N ASN A 36 1.12 -4.83 12.94
CA ASN A 36 -0.29 -4.45 12.95
C ASN A 36 -0.54 -3.12 12.24
N TYR A 37 0.45 -2.22 12.27
CA TYR A 37 0.34 -0.86 11.74
C TYR A 37 1.20 -0.72 10.49
N LEU A 38 0.54 -0.84 9.33
CA LEU A 38 1.19 -0.78 8.03
C LEU A 38 1.35 0.67 7.58
N ILE A 39 2.59 1.12 7.38
CA ILE A 39 2.90 2.46 6.90
C ILE A 39 2.55 2.56 5.41
N TRP A 40 1.67 3.49 5.06
CA TRP A 40 1.20 3.71 3.70
C TRP A 40 1.57 5.08 3.12
N ASP A 41 1.86 6.06 3.98
CA ASP A 41 2.35 7.38 3.60
C ASP A 41 3.54 7.77 4.46
N THR A 42 4.61 8.29 3.85
CA THR A 42 5.88 8.57 4.53
C THR A 42 6.34 9.99 4.28
N GLY A 43 6.68 10.69 5.37
CA GLY A 43 7.40 11.96 5.36
C GLY A 43 8.77 11.82 6.04
N THR A 44 9.50 12.92 6.17
CA THR A 44 10.87 12.91 6.73
C THR A 44 10.88 12.54 8.22
N HIS A 45 9.94 13.04 9.01
CA HIS A 45 9.89 12.85 10.45
C HIS A 45 8.60 12.17 10.92
N HIS A 46 7.64 12.03 10.05
CA HIS A 46 6.33 11.47 10.35
C HIS A 46 5.74 10.77 9.13
N GLY A 47 4.68 10.01 9.36
CA GLY A 47 3.95 9.29 8.32
C GLY A 47 2.52 9.02 8.74
N SER A 48 1.85 8.22 7.93
CA SER A 48 0.54 7.64 8.24
C SER A 48 0.62 6.13 8.20
N ALA A 49 -0.01 5.47 9.16
CA ALA A 49 -0.09 4.03 9.24
C ALA A 49 -1.54 3.59 9.43
N VAL A 50 -1.94 2.52 8.75
CA VAL A 50 -3.26 1.91 8.92
C VAL A 50 -3.19 0.73 9.88
N ASP A 51 -4.19 0.62 10.75
CA ASP A 51 -4.39 -0.56 11.57
C ASP A 51 -5.00 -1.69 10.74
N LEU A 52 -4.22 -2.72 10.49
CA LEU A 52 -4.64 -3.87 9.69
C LEU A 52 -5.78 -4.66 10.33
N SER A 53 -5.93 -4.61 11.67
CA SER A 53 -7.01 -5.29 12.37
C SER A 53 -8.37 -4.61 12.13
N SER A 54 -8.36 -3.31 11.86
CA SER A 54 -9.55 -2.51 11.57
C SER A 54 -9.97 -2.53 10.09
N ALA A 55 -9.12 -3.08 9.21
CA ALA A 55 -9.35 -3.08 7.77
C ALA A 55 -10.56 -3.93 7.40
N VAL A 56 -11.51 -3.35 6.66
CA VAL A 56 -12.73 -4.02 6.19
C VAL A 56 -13.08 -3.62 4.75
N VAL A 57 -13.74 -4.52 4.03
CA VAL A 57 -14.34 -4.20 2.74
C VAL A 57 -15.68 -3.51 2.99
N VAL A 58 -15.78 -2.25 2.60
CA VAL A 58 -17.00 -1.43 2.73
C VAL A 58 -17.93 -1.64 1.54
N LYS A 59 -17.35 -1.79 0.35
CA LYS A 59 -18.10 -1.97 -0.88
C LYS A 59 -17.29 -2.78 -1.88
N ASP A 60 -17.95 -3.73 -2.53
CA ASP A 60 -17.38 -4.54 -3.60
C ASP A 60 -18.39 -4.62 -4.75
N THR A 61 -18.01 -4.11 -5.92
CA THR A 61 -18.83 -4.08 -7.15
C THR A 61 -18.02 -4.63 -8.33
N PRO A 62 -18.62 -4.90 -9.48
CA PRO A 62 -17.87 -5.27 -10.69
C PRO A 62 -16.82 -4.22 -11.11
N GLU A 63 -17.07 -2.93 -10.82
CA GLU A 63 -16.23 -1.81 -11.27
C GLU A 63 -15.12 -1.47 -10.28
N TYR A 64 -15.37 -1.61 -8.98
CA TYR A 64 -14.40 -1.21 -7.95
C TYR A 64 -14.61 -1.90 -6.61
N ILE A 65 -13.56 -1.89 -5.80
CA ILE A 65 -13.59 -2.26 -4.39
C ILE A 65 -13.23 -1.05 -3.52
N ILE A 66 -13.93 -0.87 -2.38
CA ILE A 66 -13.61 0.13 -1.36
C ILE A 66 -13.25 -0.58 -0.06
N ILE A 67 -12.12 -0.20 0.51
CA ILE A 67 -11.60 -0.68 1.79
C ILE A 67 -11.51 0.50 2.74
N ALA A 68 -11.97 0.32 3.98
CA ALA A 68 -11.80 1.26 5.07
C ALA A 68 -10.84 0.69 6.11
N ALA A 69 -10.05 1.55 6.74
CA ALA A 69 -9.22 1.21 7.90
C ALA A 69 -9.04 2.44 8.80
N LEU A 70 -8.76 2.22 10.08
CA LEU A 70 -8.33 3.29 10.98
C LEU A 70 -6.93 3.77 10.59
N ASP A 71 -6.79 5.08 10.42
CA ASP A 71 -5.55 5.75 10.06
C ASP A 71 -4.96 6.43 11.30
N TYR A 72 -3.64 6.31 11.44
CA TYR A 72 -2.87 6.86 12.52
C TYR A 72 -1.76 7.76 11.98
N PHE A 73 -1.64 8.93 12.59
CA PHE A 73 -0.44 9.74 12.44
C PHE A 73 0.67 9.13 13.29
N VAL A 74 1.83 8.86 12.68
CA VAL A 74 3.00 8.29 13.34
C VAL A 74 4.19 9.24 13.22
N THR A 75 4.99 9.34 14.28
CA THR A 75 6.27 10.04 14.26
C THR A 75 7.41 9.06 14.45
N TYR A 76 8.48 9.25 13.69
CA TYR A 76 9.68 8.39 13.75
C TYR A 76 10.63 8.81 14.88
N ASP A 77 10.35 9.90 15.57
CA ASP A 77 11.08 10.29 16.78
C ASP A 77 10.67 9.39 17.94
N LYS A 78 11.57 8.49 18.33
CA LYS A 78 11.36 7.55 19.44
C LYS A 78 11.28 8.22 20.81
N SER A 79 11.73 9.48 20.92
CA SER A 79 11.64 10.28 22.16
C SER A 79 10.30 11.02 22.29
N ALA A 80 9.45 10.98 21.25
CA ALA A 80 8.17 11.65 21.30
C ALA A 80 7.26 11.05 22.39
N GLU A 81 6.62 11.91 23.18
CA GLU A 81 5.67 11.49 24.22
C GLU A 81 4.52 10.65 23.64
N TYR A 82 4.10 10.98 22.42
CA TYR A 82 3.02 10.29 21.69
C TYR A 82 3.50 9.92 20.29
N PRO A 83 4.19 8.79 20.13
CA PRO A 83 4.74 8.39 18.84
C PRO A 83 3.65 8.02 17.82
N MET A 84 2.42 7.72 18.28
CA MET A 84 1.29 7.37 17.42
C MET A 84 0.01 8.02 17.96
N ARG A 85 -0.79 8.60 17.07
CA ARG A 85 -2.10 9.20 17.39
C ARG A 85 -3.13 8.79 16.36
N SER A 86 -4.32 8.37 16.82
CA SER A 86 -5.47 8.13 15.94
C SER A 86 -5.79 9.40 15.15
N LYS A 87 -6.05 9.25 13.87
CA LYS A 87 -6.36 10.36 12.98
C LYS A 87 -7.85 10.32 12.59
N ASN A 88 -8.22 9.37 11.74
CA ASN A 88 -9.59 9.20 11.23
C ASN A 88 -9.68 7.87 10.46
N THR A 89 -10.84 7.56 9.91
CA THR A 89 -10.97 6.47 8.96
C THR A 89 -10.47 6.91 7.59
N VAL A 90 -9.60 6.13 6.99
CA VAL A 90 -9.16 6.30 5.61
C VAL A 90 -9.85 5.26 4.72
N TYR A 91 -10.19 5.67 3.50
CA TYR A 91 -10.82 4.81 2.51
C TYR A 91 -9.97 4.74 1.26
N PHE A 92 -9.75 3.54 0.77
CA PHE A 92 -9.04 3.25 -0.48
C PHE A 92 -10.03 2.66 -1.49
N LYS A 93 -10.08 3.23 -2.68
CA LYS A 93 -10.91 2.73 -3.78
C LYS A 93 -10.01 2.30 -4.94
N GLU A 94 -10.07 1.02 -5.29
CA GLU A 94 -9.38 0.47 -6.44
C GLU A 94 -10.37 0.23 -7.58
N SER A 95 -10.08 0.76 -8.77
CA SER A 95 -10.81 0.42 -9.98
C SER A 95 -10.38 -0.95 -10.49
N LYS A 96 -11.31 -1.88 -10.66
CA LYS A 96 -11.03 -3.23 -11.18
C LYS A 96 -10.68 -3.24 -12.67
N GLN A 97 -11.08 -2.21 -13.40
CA GLN A 97 -10.82 -2.10 -14.85
C GLN A 97 -9.44 -1.50 -15.15
N SER A 98 -8.99 -0.52 -14.38
CA SER A 98 -7.78 0.26 -14.66
C SER A 98 -6.68 0.09 -13.62
N ALA A 99 -6.95 -0.64 -12.52
CA ALA A 99 -6.09 -0.77 -11.36
C ALA A 99 -5.66 0.60 -10.75
N HIS A 100 -6.39 1.67 -11.05
CA HIS A 100 -6.17 2.97 -10.43
C HIS A 100 -6.62 2.94 -8.98
N LEU A 101 -5.79 3.49 -8.11
CA LEU A 101 -6.05 3.60 -6.69
C LEU A 101 -6.38 5.05 -6.32
N TYR A 102 -7.40 5.22 -5.50
CA TYR A 102 -7.85 6.50 -4.98
C TYR A 102 -7.93 6.43 -3.46
N VAL A 103 -7.73 7.55 -2.79
CA VAL A 103 -7.81 7.67 -1.34
C VAL A 103 -8.72 8.82 -0.94
N THR A 104 -9.41 8.65 0.15
CA THR A 104 -10.15 9.71 0.87
C THR A 104 -10.19 9.37 2.36
N SER A 105 -10.79 10.23 3.17
CA SER A 105 -11.00 9.99 4.59
C SER A 105 -12.37 10.50 5.03
N ASP A 106 -12.79 10.17 6.24
CA ASP A 106 -14.00 10.76 6.84
C ASP A 106 -13.78 12.17 7.40
N PHE A 107 -12.53 12.68 7.36
CA PHE A 107 -12.23 14.06 7.76
C PHE A 107 -13.11 15.04 6.96
N GLN A 108 -13.86 15.90 7.65
CA GLN A 108 -14.81 16.84 7.06
C GLN A 108 -15.85 16.17 6.13
N ASN A 109 -16.19 14.91 6.39
CA ASN A 109 -17.15 14.12 5.59
C ASN A 109 -16.75 13.97 4.11
N ARG A 110 -15.46 13.94 3.79
CA ARG A 110 -14.98 13.85 2.40
C ARG A 110 -15.45 12.57 1.71
N TYR A 111 -15.47 11.45 2.43
CA TYR A 111 -15.97 10.18 1.88
C TYR A 111 -17.44 10.31 1.45
N GLN A 112 -18.31 10.88 2.29
CA GLN A 112 -19.74 11.08 2.01
C GLN A 112 -19.97 12.07 0.86
N LYS A 113 -19.07 13.06 0.72
CA LYS A 113 -19.10 14.03 -0.39
C LYS A 113 -18.56 13.48 -1.69
N GLY A 114 -17.99 12.27 -1.68
CA GLY A 114 -17.38 11.67 -2.87
C GLY A 114 -16.07 12.34 -3.30
N GLU A 115 -15.36 13.01 -2.40
CA GLU A 115 -14.08 13.68 -2.67
C GLU A 115 -12.93 12.66 -2.65
N TRP A 116 -12.57 12.15 -3.83
CA TRP A 116 -11.51 11.16 -4.00
C TRP A 116 -10.26 11.75 -4.63
N HIS A 117 -9.09 11.43 -4.08
CA HIS A 117 -7.79 11.80 -4.63
C HIS A 117 -7.14 10.60 -5.29
N LYS A 118 -6.81 10.72 -6.59
CA LYS A 118 -6.10 9.67 -7.31
C LYS A 118 -4.65 9.58 -6.80
N ILE A 119 -4.24 8.37 -6.44
CA ILE A 119 -2.86 8.10 -6.06
C ILE A 119 -2.02 7.99 -7.33
N THR A 120 -1.04 8.87 -7.47
CA THR A 120 -0.08 8.88 -8.57
C THR A 120 1.19 8.11 -8.20
N ASN A 121 2.13 7.99 -9.14
CA ASN A 121 3.39 7.25 -8.94
C ASN A 121 4.30 7.81 -7.83
N ILE A 122 4.03 9.02 -7.34
CA ILE A 122 4.81 9.70 -6.29
C ILE A 122 4.65 8.98 -4.93
N TYR A 123 3.52 8.31 -4.71
CA TYR A 123 3.21 7.61 -3.46
C TYR A 123 3.61 6.13 -3.54
N THR A 124 4.92 5.85 -3.64
CA THR A 124 5.41 4.47 -3.77
C THR A 124 5.06 3.58 -2.58
N SER A 125 5.06 4.12 -1.35
CA SER A 125 4.74 3.37 -0.12
C SER A 125 3.35 2.74 -0.15
N ILE A 126 2.33 3.48 -0.59
CA ILE A 126 0.97 2.95 -0.68
C ILE A 126 0.84 1.80 -1.69
N ARG A 127 1.60 1.80 -2.78
CA ARG A 127 1.55 0.71 -3.76
C ARG A 127 2.02 -0.61 -3.19
N HIS A 128 2.97 -0.59 -2.27
CA HIS A 128 3.44 -1.78 -1.56
C HIS A 128 2.52 -2.15 -0.39
N ALA A 129 1.95 -1.15 0.27
CA ALA A 129 1.04 -1.36 1.40
C ALA A 129 -0.35 -1.87 0.97
N TYR A 130 -0.89 -1.36 -0.14
CA TYR A 130 -2.27 -1.61 -0.54
C TYR A 130 -2.61 -3.10 -0.77
N PRO A 131 -1.78 -3.93 -1.43
CA PRO A 131 -2.08 -5.35 -1.58
C PRO A 131 -2.25 -6.07 -0.23
N ILE A 132 -1.41 -5.75 0.75
CA ILE A 132 -1.46 -6.31 2.11
C ILE A 132 -2.74 -5.87 2.82
N LEU A 133 -3.04 -4.57 2.75
CA LEU A 133 -4.26 -3.99 3.32
C LEU A 133 -5.50 -4.65 2.71
N LYS A 134 -5.53 -4.81 1.39
CA LYS A 134 -6.64 -5.44 0.66
C LYS A 134 -6.86 -6.88 1.08
N GLU A 135 -5.79 -7.67 1.15
CA GLU A 135 -5.87 -9.06 1.61
C GLU A 135 -6.43 -9.15 3.04
N ARG A 136 -5.91 -8.33 3.94
CA ARG A 136 -6.36 -8.29 5.33
C ARG A 136 -7.81 -7.85 5.44
N ALA A 137 -8.24 -6.84 4.70
CA ALA A 137 -9.63 -6.38 4.68
C ALA A 137 -10.60 -7.48 4.22
N ILE A 138 -10.23 -8.23 3.18
CA ILE A 138 -11.03 -9.36 2.70
C ILE A 138 -11.13 -10.46 3.77
N GLN A 139 -10.03 -10.79 4.43
CA GLN A 139 -10.01 -11.78 5.52
C GLN A 139 -10.89 -11.35 6.70
N ASN A 140 -10.71 -10.11 7.17
CA ASN A 140 -11.48 -9.58 8.29
C ASN A 140 -12.98 -9.55 7.99
N THR A 141 -13.36 -9.11 6.77
CA THR A 141 -14.76 -9.03 6.37
C THR A 141 -15.45 -10.41 6.34
N LYS A 142 -14.73 -11.45 5.92
CA LYS A 142 -15.26 -12.83 5.95
C LYS A 142 -15.48 -13.36 7.36
N ASN A 143 -14.73 -12.88 8.33
CA ASN A 143 -14.80 -13.31 9.73
C ASN A 143 -15.83 -12.53 10.56
N ILE A 144 -16.47 -11.50 9.98
CA ILE A 144 -17.59 -10.81 10.64
C ILE A 144 -18.81 -11.74 10.58
N PRO A 145 -19.37 -12.17 11.74
CA PRO A 145 -20.58 -12.99 11.73
C PRO A 145 -21.69 -12.22 11.03
N ALA A 146 -22.42 -12.90 10.14
CA ALA A 146 -23.63 -12.33 9.55
C ALA A 146 -24.57 -11.93 10.68
N GLN A 147 -24.82 -10.62 10.83
CA GLN A 147 -25.84 -10.16 11.77
C GLN A 147 -27.20 -10.64 11.24
N SER A 148 -27.72 -11.67 11.87
CA SER A 148 -29.05 -12.23 11.63
C SER A 148 -30.13 -11.34 12.22
#